data_00fd01a13b1fc509d4ff69b5fc5512b2
#
_entry.id   00fd01a13b1fc509d4ff69b5fc5512b2
#
_cell.length_a   1.000
_cell.length_b   1.000
_cell.length_c   1.000
_cell.angle_alpha   90.00
_cell.angle_beta   90.00
_cell.angle_gamma   90.00
#
_symmetry.space_group_name_H-M   'P 1'
#
loop_
_entity.id
_entity.type
_entity.pdbx_description
1 polymer ?
#
loop_
_entity_poly.entity_id
_entity_poly.type
_entity_poly.pdbx_seq_one_letter_code
_entity_poly.pdbx_strand_id
1 'polypeptide(L)' 'LDESYVYFKISPTQTNYVNRILEGYEYLGVMTTLQRAEGLCMVRSTPDTAPLVRQVLESLDIELTFLEANQVL' A
#
# COMPACT_ATOMS: atom_id res chain seq x y z
N LEU A 1 -8.20 -4.97 -14.30
CA LEU A 1 -7.52 -4.59 -13.08
C LEU A 1 -6.09 -4.18 -13.39
N ASP A 2 -5.64 -3.15 -12.72
CA ASP A 2 -4.34 -2.57 -13.01
C ASP A 2 -3.28 -3.23 -12.13
N GLU A 3 -2.36 -3.96 -12.77
CA GLU A 3 -1.28 -4.64 -12.05
C GLU A 3 -0.28 -3.68 -11.43
N SER A 4 -0.30 -2.43 -11.84
CA SER A 4 0.59 -1.42 -11.26
C SER A 4 0.15 -0.95 -9.87
N TYR A 5 -1.10 -1.23 -9.49
CA TYR A 5 -1.58 -0.87 -8.16
C TYR A 5 -1.13 -1.93 -7.14
N VAL A 6 -0.78 -1.46 -5.94
CA VAL A 6 -0.34 -2.34 -4.86
C VAL A 6 -1.42 -2.35 -3.78
N TYR A 7 -1.96 -3.53 -3.49
CA TYR A 7 -2.97 -3.72 -2.47
C TYR A 7 -2.34 -4.40 -1.26
N PHE A 8 -2.68 -3.92 -0.08
CA PHE A 8 -2.12 -4.51 1.14
C PHE A 8 -3.05 -4.27 2.32
N LYS A 9 -2.84 -5.06 3.36
CA LYS A 9 -3.62 -4.98 4.58
C LYS A 9 -2.67 -4.84 5.77
N ILE A 10 -2.98 -3.90 6.65
CA ILE A 10 -2.19 -3.61 7.85
C ILE A 10 -3.15 -3.41 9.02
N SER A 11 -2.61 -3.32 10.24
CA SER A 11 -3.43 -2.93 11.37
C SER A 11 -4.00 -1.54 11.14
N PRO A 12 -5.29 -1.31 11.41
CA PRO A 12 -5.87 0.02 11.21
C PRO A 12 -5.12 1.14 11.93
N THR A 13 -4.47 0.83 13.04
CA THR A 13 -3.71 1.83 13.80
C THR A 13 -2.44 2.27 13.06
N GLN A 14 -2.02 1.55 12.04
CA GLN A 14 -0.79 1.84 11.31
C GLN A 14 -1.02 2.62 10.01
N THR A 15 -2.28 2.90 9.66
CA THR A 15 -2.57 3.52 8.36
C THR A 15 -1.94 4.91 8.22
N ASN A 16 -2.01 5.73 9.27
CA ASN A 16 -1.41 7.07 9.22
C ASN A 16 0.11 7.00 9.13
N TYR A 17 0.72 6.06 9.83
CA TYR A 17 2.16 5.86 9.80
C TYR A 17 2.64 5.49 8.39
N VAL A 18 1.98 4.50 7.77
CA VAL A 18 2.36 4.05 6.44
C VAL A 18 2.13 5.15 5.41
N ASN A 19 1.00 5.86 5.51
CA ASN A 19 0.73 6.95 4.59
C ASN A 19 1.81 8.03 4.67
N ARG A 20 2.24 8.36 5.88
CA ARG A 20 3.28 9.37 6.07
C ARG A 20 4.60 8.93 5.46
N ILE A 21 4.93 7.66 5.58
CA ILE A 21 6.16 7.12 4.99
C ILE A 21 6.09 7.22 3.46
N LEU A 22 4.95 6.82 2.87
CA LEU A 22 4.79 6.87 1.42
C LEU A 22 4.78 8.29 0.87
N GLU A 23 4.25 9.25 1.63
CA GLU A 23 4.28 10.65 1.22
C GLU A 23 5.71 11.17 1.07
N GLY A 24 6.65 10.62 1.84
CA GLY A 24 8.06 10.97 1.70
C GLY A 24 8.69 10.50 0.40
N TYR A 25 8.02 9.57 -0.32
CA TYR A 25 8.45 9.07 -1.61
C TYR A 25 7.49 9.58 -2.68
N GLU A 26 7.55 10.86 -2.98
CA GLU A 26 6.56 11.54 -3.82
C GLU A 26 6.31 10.87 -5.17
N TYR A 27 7.29 10.17 -5.70
CA TYR A 27 7.20 9.58 -7.04
C TYR A 27 6.63 8.16 -7.04
N LEU A 28 6.42 7.54 -5.88
CA LEU A 28 5.99 6.14 -5.83
C LEU A 28 4.50 5.95 -6.11
N GLY A 29 3.67 6.88 -5.68
CA GLY A 29 2.24 6.78 -5.87
C GLY A 29 1.49 7.39 -4.70
N VAL A 30 0.17 7.30 -4.78
CA VAL A 30 -0.72 7.87 -3.76
C VAL A 30 -1.44 6.73 -3.05
N MET A 31 -1.34 6.72 -1.72
CA MET A 31 -2.02 5.72 -0.90
C MET A 31 -3.47 6.12 -0.66
N THR A 32 -4.36 5.17 -0.77
CA THR A 32 -5.78 5.32 -0.46
C THR A 32 -6.19 4.23 0.51
N THR A 33 -6.90 4.59 1.56
CA THR A 33 -7.47 3.61 2.48
C THR A 33 -8.82 3.17 1.94
N LEU A 34 -8.94 1.90 1.57
CA LEU A 34 -10.17 1.35 1.00
C LEU A 34 -11.16 0.94 2.08
N GLN A 35 -10.67 0.32 3.15
CA GLN A 35 -11.49 -0.12 4.28
C GLN A 35 -10.74 0.22 5.56
N ARG A 36 -11.11 1.33 6.18
CA ARG A 36 -10.38 1.81 7.36
C ARG A 36 -10.44 0.81 8.51
N ALA A 37 -11.60 0.24 8.76
CA ALA A 37 -11.78 -0.68 9.89
C ALA A 37 -10.93 -1.93 9.77
N GLU A 38 -10.62 -2.36 8.54
CA GLU A 38 -9.83 -3.55 8.29
C GLU A 38 -8.38 -3.24 7.97
N GLY A 39 -8.04 -1.98 7.80
CA GLY A 39 -6.68 -1.61 7.41
C GLY A 39 -6.36 -1.96 5.97
N LEU A 40 -7.38 -2.05 5.12
CA LEU A 40 -7.21 -2.38 3.70
C LEU A 40 -6.84 -1.13 2.92
N CYS A 41 -5.71 -1.19 2.24
CA CYS A 41 -5.13 -0.02 1.58
C CYS A 41 -4.70 -0.35 0.15
N MET A 42 -4.55 0.70 -0.64
CA MET A 42 -4.10 0.60 -2.02
C MET A 42 -3.17 1.75 -2.32
N VAL A 43 -2.10 1.48 -3.07
CA VAL A 43 -1.22 2.52 -3.59
C VAL A 43 -1.39 2.55 -5.11
N ARG A 44 -1.74 3.71 -5.65
CA ARG A 44 -1.84 3.91 -7.09
C ARG A 44 -0.46 4.21 -7.64
N SER A 45 0.20 3.18 -8.09
CA SER A 45 1.55 3.27 -8.63
C SER A 45 1.55 2.95 -10.11
N THR A 46 2.71 3.08 -10.73
CA THR A 46 2.90 2.71 -12.14
C THR A 46 3.62 1.37 -12.20
N PRO A 47 3.68 0.73 -13.39
CA PRO A 47 4.45 -0.52 -13.51
C PRO A 47 5.90 -0.38 -13.07
N ASP A 48 6.49 0.80 -13.28
CA ASP A 48 7.88 1.04 -12.89
C ASP A 48 8.04 1.22 -11.39
N THR A 49 7.06 1.82 -10.73
CA THR A 49 7.18 2.14 -9.31
C THR A 49 6.57 1.09 -8.39
N ALA A 50 5.69 0.23 -8.90
CA ALA A 50 5.04 -0.79 -8.07
C ALA A 50 6.04 -1.68 -7.32
N PRO A 51 7.12 -2.17 -7.95
CA PRO A 51 8.11 -2.96 -7.21
C PRO A 51 8.79 -2.17 -6.11
N LEU A 52 8.99 -0.87 -6.33
CA LEU A 52 9.61 -0.01 -5.32
C LEU A 52 8.67 0.21 -4.14
N VAL A 53 7.37 0.37 -4.42
CA VAL A 53 6.35 0.48 -3.36
C VAL A 53 6.39 -0.77 -2.49
N ARG A 54 6.43 -1.96 -3.11
CA ARG A 54 6.49 -3.20 -2.36
C ARG A 54 7.74 -3.28 -1.49
N GLN A 55 8.90 -2.87 -2.02
CA GLN A 55 10.14 -2.87 -1.26
C GLN A 55 10.06 -1.96 -0.04
N VAL A 56 9.51 -0.76 -0.21
CA VAL A 56 9.35 0.16 0.91
C VAL A 56 8.44 -0.44 1.98
N LEU A 57 7.30 -1.00 1.57
CA LEU A 57 6.36 -1.58 2.52
C LEU A 57 6.96 -2.79 3.25
N GLU A 58 7.72 -3.62 2.55
CA GLU A 58 8.37 -4.78 3.16
C GLU A 58 9.45 -4.39 4.15
N SER A 59 10.05 -3.20 3.97
CA SER A 59 11.10 -2.73 4.87
C SER A 59 10.56 -2.20 6.19
N LEU A 60 9.25 -1.98 6.30
CA LEU A 60 8.65 -1.45 7.51
C LEU A 60 8.55 -2.54 8.57
N ASP A 61 8.76 -2.16 9.82
CA ASP A 61 8.71 -3.10 10.95
C ASP A 61 7.27 -3.18 11.49
N ILE A 62 6.37 -3.61 10.62
CA ILE A 62 4.95 -3.80 10.96
C ILE A 62 4.43 -5.05 10.27
N GLU A 63 3.35 -5.60 10.80
CA GLU A 63 2.66 -6.69 10.11
C GLU A 63 1.96 -6.15 8.88
N LEU A 64 2.22 -6.75 7.74
CA LEU A 64 1.66 -6.30 6.49
C LEU A 64 1.46 -7.51 5.57
N THR A 65 0.29 -7.58 4.96
CA THR A 65 -0.04 -8.65 4.02
C THR A 65 -0.37 -8.04 2.67
N PHE A 66 0.36 -8.44 1.64
CA PHE A 66 0.04 -8.04 0.27
C PHE A 66 -1.14 -8.86 -0.24
N LEU A 67 -2.01 -8.22 -1.00
CA LEU A 67 -3.20 -8.83 -1.56
C LEU A 67 -3.19 -8.70 -3.07
N GLU A 68 -3.84 -9.65 -3.73
CA GLU A 68 -4.09 -9.54 -5.16
C GLU A 68 -5.33 -8.70 -5.40
N ALA A 69 -5.42 -8.07 -6.57
CA ALA A 69 -6.57 -7.22 -6.88
C ALA A 69 -7.90 -7.97 -6.76
N ASN A 70 -7.92 -9.24 -7.17
CA ASN A 70 -9.14 -10.04 -7.10
C ASN A 70 -9.55 -10.41 -5.66
N GLN A 71 -8.65 -10.27 -4.71
CA GLN A 71 -8.97 -10.51 -3.30
C GLN A 71 -9.60 -9.27 -2.65
N VAL A 72 -9.43 -8.13 -3.27
CA VAL A 72 -9.92 -6.85 -2.74
C VAL A 72 -11.33 -6.57 -3.26
N LEU A 73 -11.61 -6.94 -4.47
CA LEU A 73 -12.89 -6.73 -5.12
C LEU A 73 -13.82 -7.92 -4.88
#